data_4f0d31f1caf6e1759ec1185b23654900
#
_entry.id   4f0d31f1caf6e1759ec1185b23654900
#
_cell.length_a   1.000
_cell.length_b   1.000
_cell.length_c   1.000
_cell.angle_alpha   90.00
_cell.angle_beta   90.00
_cell.angle_gamma   90.00
#
_symmetry.space_group_name_H-M   'P 1'
#
loop_
_entity.id
_entity.type
_entity.pdbx_description
1 polymer ?
#
loop_
_entity_poly.entity_id
_entity_poly.type
_entity_poly.pdbx_seq_one_letter_code
_entity_poly.pdbx_strand_id
1 'polypeptide(L)'
;MRIDILTVVPELLESPLSHSIVGRAIAKGIVEIHVHNLRKYGKGPRQQVDDYSYGGDAGMVLMLEPVYNMIQELKAERGYDEVIYMSPDGEILNQNIANELSLKGNIIILCGHYKGIDHRIREHLITREISCGDYVLSGGELPAAILADAIIRLIPGAISDETSALSDCFQDGLLSAPIYTRPAEFNGWKVPEVLLSGNPKIIREWQDEQAIERTKRLRPGLLDD
;
A
#
# COMPACT_ATOMS: atom_id res chain seq x y z
N MET A 1 15.08 3.37 -1.04
CA MET A 1 14.21 2.62 -0.09
C MET A 1 14.27 1.15 -0.42
N ARG A 2 14.25 0.27 0.60
CA ARG A 2 14.09 -1.18 0.39
C ARG A 2 12.83 -1.69 1.08
N ILE A 3 12.09 -2.58 0.39
CA ILE A 3 10.88 -3.25 0.87
C ILE A 3 11.09 -4.76 0.75
N ASP A 4 11.05 -5.46 1.88
CA ASP A 4 11.13 -6.92 1.96
C ASP A 4 9.74 -7.47 2.29
N ILE A 5 9.13 -8.24 1.37
CA ILE A 5 7.78 -8.79 1.52
C ILE A 5 7.88 -10.28 1.85
N LEU A 6 7.35 -10.67 3.00
CA LEU A 6 7.34 -12.06 3.47
C LEU A 6 5.97 -12.69 3.17
N THR A 7 5.96 -13.78 2.42
CA THR A 7 4.73 -14.43 1.96
C THR A 7 4.89 -15.94 1.85
N VAL A 8 3.79 -16.67 1.80
CA VAL A 8 3.72 -18.11 1.47
C VAL A 8 3.37 -18.37 0.01
N VAL A 9 2.97 -17.31 -0.75
CA VAL A 9 2.56 -17.37 -2.17
C VAL A 9 3.21 -16.22 -2.95
N PRO A 10 4.55 -16.25 -3.16
CA PRO A 10 5.28 -15.16 -3.82
C PRO A 10 4.79 -14.85 -5.23
N GLU A 11 4.22 -15.82 -5.93
CA GLU A 11 3.75 -15.70 -7.31
C GLU A 11 2.63 -14.65 -7.45
N LEU A 12 1.85 -14.40 -6.39
CA LEU A 12 0.79 -13.38 -6.39
C LEU A 12 1.33 -11.95 -6.48
N LEU A 13 2.61 -11.74 -6.19
CA LEU A 13 3.26 -10.42 -6.19
C LEU A 13 4.04 -10.13 -7.48
N GLU A 14 4.28 -11.13 -8.33
CA GLU A 14 5.10 -10.98 -9.55
C GLU A 14 4.54 -9.90 -10.48
N SER A 15 3.26 -10.01 -10.84
CA SER A 15 2.64 -9.07 -11.78
C SER A 15 2.47 -7.64 -11.20
N PRO A 16 1.89 -7.43 -10.00
CA PRO A 16 1.72 -6.10 -9.43
C PRO A 16 3.04 -5.33 -9.29
N LEU A 17 4.14 -6.00 -8.95
CA LEU A 17 5.42 -5.36 -8.68
C LEU A 17 6.29 -5.16 -9.92
N SER A 18 5.99 -5.82 -11.05
CA SER A 18 6.82 -5.78 -12.27
C SER A 18 6.39 -4.76 -13.32
N HIS A 19 5.28 -4.08 -13.14
CA HIS A 19 4.68 -3.21 -14.15
C HIS A 19 4.48 -1.76 -13.69
N SER A 20 4.15 -0.87 -14.65
CA SER A 20 3.75 0.52 -14.43
C SER A 20 4.78 1.33 -13.64
N ILE A 21 4.33 2.14 -12.68
CA ILE A 21 5.17 3.03 -11.85
C ILE A 21 6.13 2.21 -10.98
N VAL A 22 5.63 1.17 -10.32
CA VAL A 22 6.43 0.33 -9.43
C VAL A 22 7.58 -0.35 -10.20
N GLY A 23 7.29 -1.01 -11.32
CA GLY A 23 8.31 -1.65 -12.15
C GLY A 23 9.34 -0.67 -12.68
N ARG A 24 8.93 0.56 -13.06
CA ARG A 24 9.87 1.61 -13.48
C ARG A 24 10.73 2.12 -12.33
N ALA A 25 10.18 2.28 -11.13
CA ALA A 25 10.93 2.70 -9.95
C ALA A 25 12.01 1.68 -9.56
N ILE A 26 11.67 0.38 -9.63
CA ILE A 26 12.63 -0.71 -9.44
C ILE A 26 13.74 -0.66 -10.52
N ALA A 27 13.36 -0.57 -11.79
CA ALA A 27 14.32 -0.52 -12.91
C ALA A 27 15.27 0.69 -12.84
N LYS A 28 14.83 1.80 -12.26
CA LYS A 28 15.66 3.00 -12.02
C LYS A 28 16.50 2.91 -10.75
N GLY A 29 16.37 1.88 -9.93
CA GLY A 29 17.04 1.75 -8.64
C GLY A 29 16.56 2.72 -7.55
N ILE A 30 15.37 3.30 -7.70
CA ILE A 30 14.75 4.20 -6.72
C ILE A 30 14.28 3.41 -5.50
N VAL A 31 13.75 2.21 -5.75
CA VAL A 31 13.32 1.25 -4.73
C VAL A 31 13.83 -0.14 -5.06
N GLU A 32 14.17 -0.90 -4.03
CA GLU A 32 14.45 -2.33 -4.10
C GLU A 32 13.29 -3.08 -3.45
N ILE A 33 12.71 -4.06 -4.15
CA ILE A 33 11.69 -4.94 -3.58
C ILE A 33 12.18 -6.37 -3.64
N HIS A 34 12.16 -7.04 -2.49
CA HIS A 34 12.52 -8.44 -2.36
C HIS A 34 11.33 -9.23 -1.81
N VAL A 35 10.88 -10.23 -2.55
CA VAL A 35 9.79 -11.11 -2.13
C VAL A 35 10.40 -12.41 -1.59
N HIS A 36 10.14 -12.71 -0.33
CA HIS A 36 10.68 -13.84 0.40
C HIS A 36 9.62 -14.91 0.63
N ASN A 37 9.91 -16.14 0.21
CA ASN A 37 9.04 -17.27 0.47
C ASN A 37 9.31 -17.82 1.87
N LEU A 38 8.34 -17.67 2.78
CA LEU A 38 8.41 -18.18 4.16
C LEU A 38 8.63 -19.69 4.24
N ARG A 39 8.30 -20.46 3.18
CA ARG A 39 8.55 -21.89 3.11
C ARG A 39 10.05 -22.25 3.18
N LYS A 40 10.95 -21.30 2.94
CA LYS A 40 12.39 -21.46 3.17
C LYS A 40 12.70 -21.95 4.60
N TYR A 41 11.89 -21.52 5.57
CA TYR A 41 12.01 -21.91 6.98
C TYR A 41 10.90 -22.87 7.44
N GLY A 42 10.17 -23.45 6.49
CA GLY A 42 9.12 -24.42 6.77
C GLY A 42 9.65 -25.74 7.33
N LYS A 43 8.81 -26.42 8.13
CA LYS A 43 9.17 -27.68 8.78
C LYS A 43 9.04 -28.89 7.86
N GLY A 44 9.97 -29.80 7.97
CA GLY A 44 9.97 -31.10 7.31
C GLY A 44 10.08 -31.03 5.78
N PRO A 45 9.93 -32.19 5.10
CA PRO A 45 10.10 -32.29 3.64
C PRO A 45 9.08 -31.48 2.82
N ARG A 46 7.92 -31.15 3.41
CA ARG A 46 6.86 -30.37 2.77
C ARG A 46 7.01 -28.87 2.99
N GLN A 47 8.05 -28.43 3.70
CA GLN A 47 8.28 -27.02 4.04
C GLN A 47 7.03 -26.37 4.66
N GLN A 48 6.42 -27.06 5.62
CA GLN A 48 5.18 -26.63 6.25
C GLN A 48 5.40 -25.38 7.09
N VAL A 49 4.53 -24.39 6.91
CA VAL A 49 4.60 -23.06 7.57
C VAL A 49 3.36 -22.75 8.41
N ASP A 50 2.40 -23.69 8.46
CA ASP A 50 1.13 -23.56 9.15
C ASP A 50 0.88 -24.78 10.06
N ASP A 51 0.11 -24.57 11.12
CA ASP A 51 -0.25 -25.63 12.06
C ASP A 51 -1.64 -25.34 12.68
N TYR A 52 -2.22 -26.31 13.38
CA TYR A 52 -3.47 -26.15 14.11
C TYR A 52 -3.32 -25.14 15.26
N SER A 53 -4.37 -24.34 15.48
CA SER A 53 -4.42 -23.44 16.63
C SER A 53 -4.58 -24.22 17.94
N TYR A 54 -3.94 -23.76 19.00
CA TYR A 54 -4.34 -24.17 20.34
C TYR A 54 -5.79 -23.75 20.59
N GLY A 55 -6.53 -24.53 21.36
CA GLY A 55 -7.95 -24.29 21.67
C GLY A 55 -8.93 -25.02 20.75
N GLY A 56 -8.46 -25.62 19.63
CA GLY A 56 -9.27 -26.55 18.81
C GLY A 56 -10.17 -25.86 17.77
N ASP A 57 -9.97 -24.60 17.48
CA ASP A 57 -10.68 -23.90 16.39
C ASP A 57 -10.37 -24.50 15.02
N ALA A 58 -11.35 -24.44 14.10
CA ALA A 58 -11.15 -24.88 12.72
C ALA A 58 -10.24 -23.94 11.95
N GLY A 59 -9.37 -24.51 11.11
CA GLY A 59 -8.44 -23.79 10.24
C GLY A 59 -6.99 -23.86 10.74
N MET A 60 -6.08 -23.47 9.84
CA MET A 60 -4.64 -23.45 10.11
C MET A 60 -4.19 -22.03 10.46
N VAL A 61 -3.06 -21.89 11.13
CA VAL A 61 -2.46 -20.63 11.56
C VAL A 61 -1.00 -20.61 11.11
N LEU A 62 -0.53 -19.49 10.60
CA LEU A 62 0.88 -19.32 10.21
C LEU A 62 1.77 -19.42 11.46
N MET A 63 2.74 -20.34 11.41
CA MET A 63 3.61 -20.65 12.55
C MET A 63 4.58 -19.53 12.88
N LEU A 64 4.91 -19.39 14.17
CA LEU A 64 5.90 -18.43 14.68
C LEU A 64 7.30 -18.62 14.10
N GLU A 65 7.83 -19.85 14.12
CA GLU A 65 9.24 -20.12 13.80
C GLU A 65 9.66 -19.70 12.37
N PRO A 66 8.91 -20.02 11.29
CA PRO A 66 9.25 -19.58 9.95
C PRO A 66 9.34 -18.06 9.82
N VAL A 67 8.39 -17.33 10.41
CA VAL A 67 8.35 -15.87 10.39
C VAL A 67 9.49 -15.27 11.20
N TYR A 68 9.71 -15.78 12.41
CA TYR A 68 10.79 -15.35 13.29
C TYR A 68 12.16 -15.49 12.60
N ASN A 69 12.46 -16.68 12.06
CA ASN A 69 13.74 -16.95 11.44
C ASN A 69 13.99 -16.04 10.21
N MET A 70 12.98 -15.81 9.38
CA MET A 70 13.08 -14.92 8.23
C MET A 70 13.35 -13.48 8.67
N ILE A 71 12.60 -12.97 9.65
CA ILE A 71 12.79 -11.59 10.15
C ILE A 71 14.18 -11.45 10.79
N GLN A 72 14.65 -12.45 11.55
CA GLN A 72 15.99 -12.39 12.16
C GLN A 72 17.11 -12.42 11.11
N GLU A 73 16.98 -13.23 10.04
CA GLU A 73 17.93 -13.22 8.93
C GLU A 73 18.02 -11.82 8.30
N LEU A 74 16.88 -11.21 7.99
CA LEU A 74 16.83 -9.88 7.39
C LEU A 74 17.40 -8.80 8.34
N LYS A 75 17.06 -8.86 9.63
CA LYS A 75 17.58 -7.91 10.64
C LYS A 75 19.06 -8.09 10.91
N ALA A 76 19.63 -9.26 10.65
CA ALA A 76 21.07 -9.47 10.75
C ALA A 76 21.85 -8.80 9.60
N GLU A 77 21.22 -8.61 8.45
CA GLU A 77 21.83 -7.93 7.30
C GLU A 77 21.77 -6.40 7.41
N ARG A 78 20.66 -5.85 7.94
CA ARG A 78 20.42 -4.39 8.03
C ARG A 78 19.41 -4.02 9.10
N GLY A 79 19.38 -2.73 9.47
CA GLY A 79 18.31 -2.15 10.28
C GLY A 79 17.03 -1.96 9.45
N TYR A 80 15.88 -2.21 10.06
CA TYR A 80 14.56 -1.93 9.51
C TYR A 80 13.84 -0.91 10.37
N ASP A 81 13.20 0.05 9.73
CA ASP A 81 12.44 1.11 10.39
C ASP A 81 11.10 0.59 10.89
N GLU A 82 10.48 -0.30 10.09
CA GLU A 82 9.17 -0.89 10.41
C GLU A 82 9.11 -2.37 10.00
N VAL A 83 8.34 -3.14 10.78
CA VAL A 83 7.87 -4.49 10.44
C VAL A 83 6.35 -4.44 10.44
N ILE A 84 5.76 -4.38 9.25
CA ILE A 84 4.34 -4.16 9.03
C ILE A 84 3.64 -5.50 8.79
N TYR A 85 2.55 -5.75 9.50
CA TYR A 85 1.67 -6.88 9.24
C TYR A 85 0.40 -6.40 8.52
N MET A 86 0.11 -7.00 7.35
CA MET A 86 -1.14 -6.75 6.63
C MET A 86 -2.27 -7.56 7.27
N SER A 87 -3.15 -6.88 8.00
CA SER A 87 -4.20 -7.48 8.82
C SER A 87 -5.52 -6.73 8.66
N PRO A 88 -6.69 -7.41 8.61
CA PRO A 88 -7.98 -6.70 8.56
C PRO A 88 -8.27 -5.89 9.83
N ASP A 89 -7.67 -6.24 10.96
CA ASP A 89 -7.84 -5.57 12.26
C ASP A 89 -6.79 -4.46 12.52
N GLY A 90 -5.91 -4.17 11.55
CA GLY A 90 -4.96 -3.07 11.64
C GLY A 90 -5.60 -1.69 11.43
N GLU A 91 -4.80 -0.63 11.60
CA GLU A 91 -5.22 0.73 11.25
C GLU A 91 -5.50 0.83 9.75
N ILE A 92 -6.54 1.59 9.39
CA ILE A 92 -6.94 1.72 7.98
C ILE A 92 -5.93 2.58 7.22
N LEU A 93 -5.35 1.99 6.15
CA LEU A 93 -4.43 2.69 5.26
C LEU A 93 -5.08 3.95 4.68
N ASN A 94 -4.39 5.07 4.84
CA ASN A 94 -4.76 6.35 4.26
C ASN A 94 -3.52 7.06 3.69
N GLN A 95 -3.71 8.23 3.07
CA GLN A 95 -2.61 8.97 2.45
C GLN A 95 -1.54 9.42 3.45
N ASN A 96 -1.93 9.77 4.68
CA ASN A 96 -0.98 10.21 5.72
C ASN A 96 -0.03 9.08 6.11
N ILE A 97 -0.56 7.86 6.28
CA ILE A 97 0.26 6.66 6.53
C ILE A 97 1.21 6.38 5.37
N ALA A 98 0.72 6.47 4.12
CA ALA A 98 1.56 6.28 2.95
C ALA A 98 2.69 7.34 2.87
N ASN A 99 2.37 8.61 3.16
CA ASN A 99 3.34 9.70 3.22
C ASN A 99 4.41 9.44 4.30
N GLU A 100 4.00 9.04 5.50
CA GLU A 100 4.93 8.71 6.59
C GLU A 100 5.87 7.57 6.20
N LEU A 101 5.30 6.47 5.67
CA LEU A 101 6.07 5.28 5.31
C LEU A 101 7.01 5.53 4.10
N SER A 102 6.66 6.44 3.20
CA SER A 102 7.52 6.81 2.06
C SER A 102 8.85 7.46 2.47
N LEU A 103 8.94 7.97 3.70
CA LEU A 103 10.16 8.58 4.27
C LEU A 103 11.08 7.55 4.94
N LYS A 104 10.65 6.31 5.11
CA LYS A 104 11.45 5.24 5.73
C LYS A 104 12.50 4.70 4.76
N GLY A 105 13.60 4.20 5.30
CA GLY A 105 14.70 3.62 4.51
C GLY A 105 14.44 2.15 4.14
N ASN A 106 14.08 1.34 5.13
CA ASN A 106 13.87 -0.11 4.97
C ASN A 106 12.64 -0.56 5.76
N ILE A 107 11.73 -1.29 5.10
CA ILE A 107 10.54 -1.87 5.73
C ILE A 107 10.40 -3.35 5.40
N ILE A 108 9.89 -4.11 6.36
CA ILE A 108 9.43 -5.49 6.16
C ILE A 108 7.90 -5.46 6.11
N ILE A 109 7.29 -6.16 5.16
CA ILE A 109 5.84 -6.36 5.08
C ILE A 109 5.55 -7.86 5.21
N LEU A 110 4.85 -8.27 6.26
CA LEU A 110 4.38 -9.64 6.46
C LEU A 110 2.98 -9.79 5.88
N CYS A 111 2.83 -10.69 4.93
CA CYS A 111 1.54 -11.11 4.39
C CYS A 111 0.94 -12.19 5.29
N GLY A 112 -0.23 -11.90 5.87
CA GLY A 112 -1.02 -12.92 6.56
C GLY A 112 -1.63 -13.93 5.59
N HIS A 113 -1.82 -15.15 6.06
CA HIS A 113 -2.48 -16.21 5.33
C HIS A 113 -3.22 -17.14 6.27
N TYR A 114 -3.99 -18.09 5.74
CA TYR A 114 -4.79 -19.03 6.54
C TYR A 114 -5.86 -18.32 7.40
N LYS A 115 -6.11 -18.79 8.63
CA LYS A 115 -7.01 -18.13 9.57
C LYS A 115 -6.37 -16.91 10.27
N GLY A 116 -5.05 -16.76 10.13
CA GLY A 116 -4.26 -15.71 10.77
C GLY A 116 -2.84 -16.17 11.03
N ILE A 117 -2.15 -15.46 11.89
CA ILE A 117 -0.78 -15.73 12.30
C ILE A 117 -0.72 -16.01 13.80
N ASP A 118 0.30 -16.75 14.27
CA ASP A 118 0.56 -16.94 15.69
C ASP A 118 0.65 -15.56 16.38
N HIS A 119 -0.12 -15.35 17.45
CA HIS A 119 -0.25 -14.07 18.11
C HIS A 119 1.07 -13.52 18.65
N ARG A 120 2.01 -14.38 19.01
CA ARG A 120 3.37 -13.99 19.46
C ARG A 120 4.16 -13.27 18.37
N ILE A 121 3.85 -13.48 17.09
CA ILE A 121 4.42 -12.69 15.98
C ILE A 121 3.97 -11.24 16.12
N ARG A 122 2.67 -11.01 16.34
CA ARG A 122 2.10 -9.66 16.51
C ARG A 122 2.72 -8.95 17.73
N GLU A 123 2.82 -9.64 18.86
CA GLU A 123 3.32 -9.06 20.11
C GLU A 123 4.81 -8.73 20.11
N HIS A 124 5.63 -9.52 19.41
CA HIS A 124 7.09 -9.44 19.57
C HIS A 124 7.87 -9.04 18.32
N LEU A 125 7.29 -9.17 17.13
CA LEU A 125 8.00 -8.95 15.86
C LEU A 125 7.43 -7.80 15.03
N ILE A 126 6.14 -7.52 15.17
CA ILE A 126 5.43 -6.49 14.40
C ILE A 126 5.53 -5.14 15.11
N THR A 127 5.81 -4.09 14.35
CA THR A 127 5.81 -2.70 14.86
C THR A 127 4.52 -1.98 14.51
N ARG A 128 3.86 -2.39 13.41
CA ARG A 128 2.64 -1.75 12.92
C ARG A 128 1.73 -2.75 12.19
N GLU A 129 0.44 -2.62 12.38
CA GLU A 129 -0.56 -3.41 11.66
C GLU A 129 -1.41 -2.52 10.79
N ILE A 130 -1.55 -2.86 9.50
CA ILE A 130 -2.25 -2.04 8.51
C ILE A 130 -3.33 -2.86 7.80
N SER A 131 -4.52 -2.27 7.72
CA SER A 131 -5.68 -2.77 6.96
C SER A 131 -5.91 -1.95 5.70
N CYS A 132 -6.27 -2.62 4.60
CA CYS A 132 -6.72 -1.94 3.38
C CYS A 132 -8.22 -1.59 3.39
N GLY A 133 -8.95 -1.91 4.46
CA GLY A 133 -10.38 -1.64 4.61
C GLY A 133 -11.10 -2.74 5.40
N ASP A 134 -12.37 -2.49 5.74
CA ASP A 134 -13.21 -3.35 6.55
C ASP A 134 -13.78 -4.53 5.74
N TYR A 135 -12.91 -5.38 5.23
CA TYR A 135 -13.23 -6.61 4.52
C TYR A 135 -12.10 -7.63 4.62
N VAL A 136 -12.44 -8.90 4.41
CA VAL A 136 -11.48 -10.00 4.52
C VAL A 136 -11.09 -10.50 3.13
N LEU A 137 -9.78 -10.68 2.91
CA LEU A 137 -9.18 -11.26 1.72
C LEU A 137 -8.60 -12.64 2.02
N SER A 138 -8.24 -13.39 0.97
CA SER A 138 -7.64 -14.74 1.11
C SER A 138 -6.24 -14.71 1.70
N GLY A 139 -5.52 -13.57 1.58
CA GLY A 139 -4.15 -13.40 2.06
C GLY A 139 -3.71 -11.94 2.02
N GLY A 140 -2.55 -11.66 2.59
CA GLY A 140 -1.99 -10.32 2.70
C GLY A 140 -1.21 -9.83 1.48
N GLU A 141 -1.06 -10.63 0.42
CA GLU A 141 -0.24 -10.32 -0.74
C GLU A 141 -0.78 -9.12 -1.53
N LEU A 142 -2.08 -9.10 -1.84
CA LEU A 142 -2.70 -7.96 -2.52
C LEU A 142 -2.67 -6.70 -1.66
N PRO A 143 -3.02 -6.73 -0.36
CA PRO A 143 -2.79 -5.61 0.54
C PRO A 143 -1.35 -5.12 0.58
N ALA A 144 -0.36 -6.02 0.60
CA ALA A 144 1.06 -5.66 0.55
C ALA A 144 1.43 -4.95 -0.77
N ALA A 145 0.89 -5.41 -1.89
CA ALA A 145 1.07 -4.73 -3.18
C ALA A 145 0.43 -3.33 -3.20
N ILE A 146 -0.77 -3.17 -2.63
CA ILE A 146 -1.45 -1.86 -2.50
C ILE A 146 -0.60 -0.92 -1.64
N LEU A 147 -0.12 -1.38 -0.49
CA LEU A 147 0.74 -0.59 0.39
C LEU A 147 2.04 -0.19 -0.31
N ALA A 148 2.71 -1.13 -0.98
CA ALA A 148 3.94 -0.86 -1.72
C ALA A 148 3.72 0.16 -2.84
N ASP A 149 2.66 0.05 -3.64
CA ASP A 149 2.33 1.03 -4.68
C ASP A 149 2.06 2.41 -4.10
N ALA A 150 1.25 2.50 -3.03
CA ALA A 150 0.93 3.75 -2.35
C ALA A 150 2.17 4.49 -1.83
N ILE A 151 3.15 3.74 -1.30
CA ILE A 151 4.42 4.29 -0.80
C ILE A 151 5.35 4.69 -1.95
N ILE A 152 5.58 3.80 -2.90
CA ILE A 152 6.59 3.96 -3.95
C ILE A 152 6.29 5.16 -4.83
N ARG A 153 5.03 5.40 -5.18
CA ARG A 153 4.65 6.54 -6.02
C ARG A 153 4.96 7.91 -5.39
N LEU A 154 5.18 7.96 -4.07
CA LEU A 154 5.53 9.17 -3.33
C LEU A 154 7.04 9.42 -3.27
N ILE A 155 7.85 8.43 -3.61
CA ILE A 155 9.31 8.57 -3.59
C ILE A 155 9.75 9.45 -4.76
N PRO A 156 10.61 10.47 -4.53
CA PRO A 156 11.09 11.35 -5.59
C PRO A 156 11.67 10.58 -6.78
N GLY A 157 11.28 10.96 -7.99
CA GLY A 157 11.71 10.32 -9.23
C GLY A 157 10.95 9.05 -9.65
N ALA A 158 10.06 8.49 -8.80
CA ALA A 158 9.22 7.34 -9.14
C ALA A 158 8.19 7.72 -10.21
N ILE A 159 7.53 8.87 -10.06
CA ILE A 159 6.64 9.48 -11.06
C ILE A 159 7.40 10.52 -11.86
N SER A 160 7.12 10.62 -13.15
CA SER A 160 7.83 11.54 -14.07
C SER A 160 7.54 13.02 -13.79
N ASP A 161 6.37 13.33 -13.25
CA ASP A 161 5.97 14.67 -12.83
C ASP A 161 5.69 14.66 -11.33
N GLU A 162 6.65 15.15 -10.54
CA GLU A 162 6.56 15.19 -9.07
C GLU A 162 5.42 16.08 -8.58
N THR A 163 5.02 17.09 -9.36
CA THR A 163 3.89 17.97 -9.01
C THR A 163 2.57 17.23 -9.09
N SER A 164 2.48 16.17 -9.90
CA SER A 164 1.30 15.30 -9.98
C SER A 164 1.01 14.58 -8.65
N ALA A 165 2.04 14.08 -7.97
CA ALA A 165 1.86 13.41 -6.68
C ALA A 165 1.38 14.37 -5.59
N LEU A 166 1.80 15.63 -5.63
CA LEU A 166 1.40 16.65 -4.67
C LEU A 166 -0.03 17.17 -4.88
N SER A 167 -0.58 17.03 -6.10
CA SER A 167 -1.94 17.45 -6.46
C SER A 167 -2.96 16.32 -6.48
N ASP A 168 -2.55 15.11 -6.08
CA ASP A 168 -3.46 13.96 -5.97
C ASP A 168 -4.47 14.12 -4.82
N CYS A 169 -5.57 13.35 -4.91
CA CYS A 169 -6.57 13.27 -3.84
C CYS A 169 -5.91 13.00 -2.47
N PHE A 170 -6.47 13.59 -1.42
CA PHE A 170 -6.11 13.37 -0.01
C PHE A 170 -4.79 13.99 0.46
N GLN A 171 -4.01 14.66 -0.40
CA GLN A 171 -2.78 15.33 0.06
C GLN A 171 -3.09 16.56 0.96
N ASP A 172 -4.19 17.22 0.68
CA ASP A 172 -4.74 18.35 1.45
C ASP A 172 -6.07 18.02 2.17
N GLY A 173 -6.38 16.72 2.31
CA GLY A 173 -7.63 16.25 2.90
C GLY A 173 -8.85 16.33 1.97
N LEU A 174 -8.68 16.78 0.73
CA LEU A 174 -9.78 16.94 -0.23
C LEU A 174 -9.73 15.88 -1.34
N LEU A 175 -10.86 15.69 -2.00
CA LEU A 175 -10.94 15.01 -3.29
C LEU A 175 -10.53 15.96 -4.41
N SER A 176 -9.82 15.47 -5.43
CA SER A 176 -9.43 16.29 -6.59
C SER A 176 -10.66 16.81 -7.35
N ALA A 177 -10.52 17.99 -7.96
CA ALA A 177 -11.48 18.54 -8.90
C ALA A 177 -11.74 17.61 -10.09
N PRO A 178 -12.87 17.74 -10.80
CA PRO A 178 -13.10 17.01 -12.05
C PRO A 178 -12.06 17.31 -13.10
N ILE A 179 -11.58 16.26 -13.76
CA ILE A 179 -10.56 16.36 -14.80
C ILE A 179 -11.22 16.08 -16.17
N TYR A 180 -10.88 16.87 -17.16
CA TYR A 180 -11.40 16.75 -18.53
C TYR A 180 -10.25 16.61 -19.53
N THR A 181 -10.50 15.84 -20.59
CA THR A 181 -9.57 15.66 -21.71
C THR A 181 -10.21 16.12 -23.01
N ARG A 182 -9.44 16.18 -24.09
CA ARG A 182 -9.92 16.47 -25.45
C ARG A 182 -10.80 15.33 -25.99
N PRO A 183 -11.79 15.64 -26.82
CA PRO A 183 -12.21 16.96 -27.34
C PRO A 183 -12.99 17.79 -26.32
N ALA A 184 -13.11 19.12 -26.57
CA ALA A 184 -13.84 20.04 -25.69
C ALA A 184 -15.37 19.77 -25.66
N GLU A 185 -15.92 19.12 -26.70
CA GLU A 185 -17.30 18.68 -26.76
C GLU A 185 -17.37 17.28 -27.39
N PHE A 186 -18.16 16.39 -26.79
CA PHE A 186 -18.45 15.06 -27.32
C PHE A 186 -19.89 14.66 -26.99
N ASN A 187 -20.69 14.34 -27.97
CA ASN A 187 -22.11 13.99 -27.83
C ASN A 187 -22.95 15.03 -27.05
N GLY A 188 -22.64 16.31 -27.18
CA GLY A 188 -23.30 17.38 -26.43
C GLY A 188 -22.78 17.58 -25.00
N TRP A 189 -21.85 16.75 -24.54
CA TRP A 189 -21.16 16.92 -23.25
C TRP A 189 -19.99 17.86 -23.41
N LYS A 190 -19.99 18.94 -22.67
CA LYS A 190 -19.01 20.02 -22.82
C LYS A 190 -18.04 20.09 -21.62
N VAL A 191 -16.79 20.39 -21.93
CA VAL A 191 -15.84 20.84 -20.91
C VAL A 191 -16.28 22.20 -20.40
N PRO A 192 -16.23 22.47 -19.07
CA PRO A 192 -16.52 23.80 -18.51
C PRO A 192 -15.69 24.90 -19.17
N GLU A 193 -16.35 26.02 -19.55
CA GLU A 193 -15.68 27.12 -20.27
C GLU A 193 -14.52 27.73 -19.51
N VAL A 194 -14.60 27.72 -18.17
CA VAL A 194 -13.52 28.21 -17.29
C VAL A 194 -12.20 27.50 -17.54
N LEU A 195 -12.24 26.18 -17.84
CA LEU A 195 -11.04 25.37 -18.13
C LEU A 195 -10.46 25.68 -19.53
N LEU A 196 -11.25 26.28 -20.41
CA LEU A 196 -10.84 26.70 -21.76
C LEU A 196 -10.37 28.15 -21.81
N SER A 197 -10.51 28.91 -20.71
CA SER A 197 -10.19 30.35 -20.64
C SER A 197 -8.71 30.68 -20.79
N GLY A 198 -7.82 29.71 -20.51
CA GLY A 198 -6.38 29.94 -20.48
C GLY A 198 -5.89 30.83 -19.32
N ASN A 199 -6.77 31.21 -18.37
CA ASN A 199 -6.41 32.02 -17.20
C ASN A 199 -6.14 31.11 -15.99
N PRO A 200 -4.84 30.91 -15.57
CA PRO A 200 -4.50 29.98 -14.51
C PRO A 200 -5.12 30.29 -13.16
N LYS A 201 -5.39 31.58 -12.87
CA LYS A 201 -5.97 31.98 -11.60
C LYS A 201 -7.42 31.53 -11.48
N ILE A 202 -8.23 31.86 -12.48
CA ILE A 202 -9.67 31.50 -12.50
C ILE A 202 -9.84 29.98 -12.59
N ILE A 203 -8.96 29.30 -13.33
CA ILE A 203 -8.97 27.82 -13.40
C ILE A 203 -8.70 27.22 -12.01
N ARG A 204 -7.72 27.72 -11.26
CA ARG A 204 -7.38 27.22 -9.93
C ARG A 204 -8.51 27.47 -8.93
N GLU A 205 -9.07 28.69 -8.90
CA GLU A 205 -10.22 29.02 -8.05
C GLU A 205 -11.40 28.07 -8.31
N TRP A 206 -11.71 27.78 -9.58
CA TRP A 206 -12.76 26.83 -9.95
C TRP A 206 -12.41 25.40 -9.49
N GLN A 207 -11.15 24.98 -9.64
CA GLN A 207 -10.71 23.64 -9.21
C GLN A 207 -10.86 23.47 -7.70
N ASP A 208 -10.47 24.49 -6.91
CA ASP A 208 -10.60 24.48 -5.45
C ASP A 208 -12.08 24.40 -5.02
N GLU A 209 -12.97 25.19 -5.64
CA GLU A 209 -14.40 25.12 -5.40
C GLU A 209 -14.98 23.72 -5.70
N GLN A 210 -14.62 23.16 -6.86
CA GLN A 210 -15.08 21.82 -7.25
C GLN A 210 -14.54 20.72 -6.34
N ALA A 211 -13.31 20.83 -5.88
CA ALA A 211 -12.72 19.90 -4.92
C ALA A 211 -13.52 19.89 -3.61
N ILE A 212 -13.83 21.06 -3.05
CA ILE A 212 -14.63 21.22 -1.85
C ILE A 212 -16.05 20.66 -2.04
N GLU A 213 -16.73 21.02 -3.12
CA GLU A 213 -18.09 20.53 -3.41
C GLU A 213 -18.13 18.99 -3.56
N ARG A 214 -17.17 18.41 -4.28
CA ARG A 214 -17.06 16.96 -4.42
C ARG A 214 -16.82 16.28 -3.09
N THR A 215 -15.94 16.84 -2.27
CA THR A 215 -15.63 16.30 -0.94
C THR A 215 -16.86 16.32 -0.05
N LYS A 216 -17.58 17.44 0.02
CA LYS A 216 -18.85 17.57 0.77
C LYS A 216 -19.88 16.52 0.34
N ARG A 217 -19.98 16.24 -0.96
CA ARG A 217 -20.98 15.32 -1.50
C ARG A 217 -20.59 13.85 -1.34
N LEU A 218 -19.32 13.50 -1.58
CA LEU A 218 -18.90 12.10 -1.70
C LEU A 218 -18.20 11.57 -0.44
N ARG A 219 -17.51 12.42 0.28
CA ARG A 219 -16.71 12.07 1.45
C ARG A 219 -16.76 13.18 2.51
N PRO A 220 -17.96 13.52 3.04
CA PRO A 220 -18.10 14.63 3.99
C PRO A 220 -17.22 14.49 5.23
N GLY A 221 -17.00 13.27 5.73
CA GLY A 221 -16.13 13.03 6.88
C GLY A 221 -14.66 13.43 6.70
N LEU A 222 -14.20 13.79 5.49
CA LEU A 222 -12.87 14.36 5.27
C LEU A 222 -12.78 15.85 5.63
N LEU A 223 -13.91 16.48 5.92
CA LEU A 223 -13.98 17.92 6.29
C LEU A 223 -14.20 18.12 7.79
N ASP A 224 -14.38 17.03 8.53
CA ASP A 224 -14.66 17.06 9.97
C ASP A 224 -13.36 16.95 10.82
N ASP A 225 -12.21 16.75 10.18
CA ASP A 225 -10.85 16.77 10.73
C ASP A 225 -10.20 18.14 10.45
#